data_57e41ee7846f4a9eede5b7f990d8d131
#
_entry.id   57e41ee7846f4a9eede5b7f990d8d131
#
_cell.length_a   1.000
_cell.length_b   1.000
_cell.length_c   1.000
_cell.angle_alpha   90.00
_cell.angle_beta   90.00
_cell.angle_gamma   90.00
#
_symmetry.space_group_name_H-M   'P 1'
#
loop_
_entity.id
_entity.type
_entity.pdbx_description
1 polymer ?
#
loop_
_entity_poly.entity_id
_entity_poly.type
_entity_poly.pdbx_seq_one_letter_code
_entity_poly.pdbx_strand_id
1 'polypeptide(L)'
;MATPIAQMPAMPALAHALHDEVAIPTFDEVYAAHFAFVWRVLRTFGVPEPALEDAAQDVFVVVHRRLPEFEGRAQITTWLFAIARRVAQAHRRKDGRTDPLEEEPAGAADTFAAFSRAQAAATVMSILETMDEDKRIVFALVELEQLSVPEVARMLDLNLNTAYSRLRLARHAFELAVRARVTP
;
A
#
# COMPACT_ATOMS: atom_id res chain seq x y z
N MET A 1 -64.74 -30.81 21.99
CA MET A 1 -63.83 -31.57 21.11
C MET A 1 -62.72 -30.62 20.75
N ALA A 2 -61.54 -30.71 21.44
CA ALA A 2 -60.40 -29.86 21.22
C ALA A 2 -59.40 -30.60 20.34
N THR A 3 -58.99 -29.98 19.23
CA THR A 3 -58.00 -30.49 18.28
C THR A 3 -56.59 -30.22 18.85
N PRO A 4 -55.66 -31.19 18.86
CA PRO A 4 -54.32 -30.98 19.39
C PRO A 4 -53.48 -30.20 18.41
N ILE A 5 -52.73 -29.22 18.94
CA ILE A 5 -51.70 -28.42 18.25
C ILE A 5 -50.56 -29.37 17.88
N ALA A 6 -50.34 -29.53 16.56
CA ALA A 6 -49.23 -30.30 16.02
C ALA A 6 -47.88 -29.68 16.44
N GLN A 7 -47.05 -30.51 17.07
CA GLN A 7 -45.64 -30.23 17.39
C GLN A 7 -44.84 -29.91 16.11
N MET A 8 -44.36 -28.70 16.00
CA MET A 8 -43.33 -28.34 15.03
C MET A 8 -42.01 -29.03 15.43
N PRO A 9 -41.33 -29.70 14.49
CA PRO A 9 -40.00 -30.24 14.77
C PRO A 9 -38.99 -29.11 14.98
N ALA A 10 -38.19 -29.23 16.01
CA ALA A 10 -37.06 -28.35 16.31
C ALA A 10 -36.11 -28.32 15.10
N MET A 11 -35.86 -27.16 14.56
CA MET A 11 -34.84 -26.97 13.55
C MET A 11 -33.46 -27.14 14.22
N PRO A 12 -32.62 -28.10 13.80
CA PRO A 12 -31.29 -28.19 14.32
C PRO A 12 -30.41 -27.12 13.68
N ALA A 13 -29.72 -26.38 14.53
CA ALA A 13 -28.39 -25.81 14.39
C ALA A 13 -27.91 -25.44 12.97
N LEU A 14 -28.42 -24.35 12.40
CA LEU A 14 -27.80 -23.65 11.26
C LEU A 14 -26.88 -22.49 11.72
N ALA A 15 -26.52 -22.46 12.99
CA ALA A 15 -25.68 -21.38 13.57
C ALA A 15 -24.17 -21.65 13.55
N HIS A 16 -23.70 -22.73 12.89
CA HIS A 16 -22.27 -23.10 12.90
C HIS A 16 -21.59 -23.11 11.52
N ALA A 17 -22.19 -22.54 10.50
CA ALA A 17 -21.68 -22.64 9.13
C ALA A 17 -21.41 -21.29 8.44
N LEU A 18 -21.09 -20.22 9.16
CA LEU A 18 -20.67 -18.94 8.57
C LEU A 18 -19.50 -18.31 9.34
N HIS A 19 -18.58 -19.10 9.85
CA HIS A 19 -17.20 -18.68 9.95
C HIS A 19 -16.52 -19.29 8.71
N ASP A 20 -16.60 -18.57 7.59
CA ASP A 20 -15.55 -18.70 6.58
C ASP A 20 -14.25 -18.44 7.31
N GLU A 21 -13.53 -19.50 7.60
CA GLU A 21 -12.18 -19.48 8.11
C GLU A 21 -11.37 -18.77 7.02
N VAL A 22 -11.16 -17.44 7.18
CA VAL A 22 -10.36 -16.65 6.27
C VAL A 22 -8.98 -17.31 6.32
N ALA A 23 -8.69 -18.12 5.32
CA ALA A 23 -7.42 -18.83 5.23
C ALA A 23 -6.32 -17.76 5.28
N ILE A 24 -5.54 -17.79 6.36
CA ILE A 24 -4.40 -16.87 6.52
C ILE A 24 -3.41 -17.24 5.40
N PRO A 25 -3.07 -16.30 4.50
CA PRO A 25 -2.16 -16.60 3.40
C PRO A 25 -0.77 -16.97 3.96
N THR A 26 -0.08 -17.83 3.24
CA THR A 26 1.31 -18.16 3.56
C THR A 26 2.23 -16.95 3.35
N PHE A 27 3.40 -16.96 3.97
CA PHE A 27 4.39 -15.89 3.76
C PHE A 27 4.78 -15.74 2.28
N ASP A 28 4.98 -16.85 1.57
CA ASP A 28 5.38 -16.85 0.16
C ASP A 28 4.29 -16.22 -0.73
N GLU A 29 3.02 -16.51 -0.46
CA GLU A 29 1.89 -15.88 -1.15
C GLU A 29 1.83 -14.37 -0.89
N VAL A 30 2.00 -13.95 0.37
CA VAL A 30 2.02 -12.53 0.73
C VAL A 30 3.22 -11.83 0.08
N TYR A 31 4.39 -12.44 0.12
CA TYR A 31 5.60 -11.89 -0.50
C TYR A 31 5.41 -11.72 -2.00
N ALA A 32 5.03 -12.79 -2.71
CA ALA A 32 4.87 -12.76 -4.17
C ALA A 32 3.79 -11.76 -4.63
N ALA A 33 2.66 -11.70 -3.92
CA ALA A 33 1.55 -10.82 -4.29
C ALA A 33 1.79 -9.35 -3.94
N HIS A 34 2.56 -9.05 -2.88
CA HIS A 34 2.60 -7.70 -2.30
C HIS A 34 3.99 -7.06 -2.26
N PHE A 35 5.05 -7.71 -2.75
CA PHE A 35 6.39 -7.10 -2.78
C PHE A 35 6.39 -5.76 -3.51
N ALA A 36 5.83 -5.71 -4.71
CA ALA A 36 5.77 -4.48 -5.50
C ALA A 36 4.97 -3.36 -4.81
N PHE A 37 3.89 -3.70 -4.10
CA PHE A 37 3.13 -2.76 -3.28
C PHE A 37 3.99 -2.17 -2.16
N VAL A 38 4.66 -3.02 -1.38
CA VAL A 38 5.54 -2.59 -0.28
C VAL A 38 6.66 -1.69 -0.78
N TRP A 39 7.30 -2.06 -1.89
CA TRP A 39 8.36 -1.27 -2.53
C TRP A 39 7.88 0.13 -2.90
N ARG A 40 6.73 0.25 -3.59
CA ARG A 40 6.17 1.55 -3.96
C ARG A 40 5.75 2.38 -2.75
N VAL A 41 5.21 1.76 -1.72
CA VAL A 41 4.86 2.43 -0.46
C VAL A 41 6.11 3.02 0.20
N LEU A 42 7.19 2.25 0.34
CA LEU A 42 8.46 2.71 0.93
C LEU A 42 9.01 3.91 0.16
N ARG A 43 9.04 3.82 -1.18
CA ARG A 43 9.47 4.91 -2.04
C ARG A 43 8.57 6.15 -1.90
N THR A 44 7.25 5.96 -1.83
CA THR A 44 6.29 7.05 -1.62
C THR A 44 6.52 7.77 -0.28
N PHE A 45 6.97 7.05 0.74
CA PHE A 45 7.38 7.63 2.02
C PHE A 45 8.78 8.25 2.00
N GLY A 46 9.47 8.28 0.86
CA GLY A 46 10.75 8.95 0.69
C GLY A 46 11.93 8.15 1.25
N VAL A 47 11.86 6.83 1.24
CA VAL A 47 13.04 5.97 1.45
C VAL A 47 13.93 6.11 0.21
N PRO A 48 15.22 6.49 0.36
CA PRO A 48 16.13 6.63 -0.76
C PRO A 48 16.33 5.32 -1.52
N GLU A 49 16.57 5.41 -2.83
CA GLU A 49 16.77 4.23 -3.70
C GLU A 49 17.80 3.23 -3.15
N PRO A 50 18.98 3.64 -2.66
CA PRO A 50 19.97 2.71 -2.10
C PRO A 50 19.51 1.96 -0.84
N ALA A 51 18.55 2.53 -0.10
CA ALA A 51 18.03 1.93 1.13
C ALA A 51 16.72 1.15 0.94
N LEU A 52 16.15 1.15 -0.28
CA LEU A 52 14.84 0.52 -0.54
C LEU A 52 14.86 -0.99 -0.36
N GLU A 53 15.93 -1.65 -0.79
CA GLU A 53 16.06 -3.10 -0.68
C GLU A 53 16.11 -3.53 0.80
N ASP A 54 16.95 -2.88 1.58
CA ASP A 54 17.06 -3.11 3.03
C ASP A 54 15.74 -2.81 3.75
N ALA A 55 15.09 -1.70 3.40
CA ALA A 55 13.81 -1.34 3.98
C ALA A 55 12.70 -2.35 3.62
N ALA A 56 12.67 -2.84 2.37
CA ALA A 56 11.74 -3.87 1.96
C ALA A 56 11.99 -5.18 2.71
N GLN A 57 13.25 -5.58 2.86
CA GLN A 57 13.62 -6.74 3.65
C GLN A 57 13.18 -6.60 5.10
N ASP A 58 13.40 -5.45 5.73
CA ASP A 58 12.95 -5.17 7.10
C ASP A 58 11.42 -5.30 7.24
N VAL A 59 10.65 -4.82 6.24
CA VAL A 59 9.18 -5.00 6.22
C VAL A 59 8.84 -6.49 6.22
N PHE A 60 9.44 -7.27 5.31
CA PHE A 60 9.10 -8.69 5.20
C PHE A 60 9.60 -9.55 6.35
N VAL A 61 10.68 -9.15 7.04
CA VAL A 61 11.08 -9.75 8.32
C VAL A 61 10.00 -9.55 9.38
N VAL A 62 9.40 -8.36 9.47
CA VAL A 62 8.28 -8.11 10.39
C VAL A 62 7.05 -8.89 9.96
N VAL A 63 6.73 -8.91 8.66
CA VAL A 63 5.62 -9.69 8.09
C VAL A 63 5.76 -11.16 8.45
N HIS A 64 6.93 -11.78 8.22
CA HIS A 64 7.17 -13.19 8.52
C HIS A 64 6.91 -13.52 10.00
N ARG A 65 7.34 -12.64 10.90
CA ARG A 65 7.16 -12.85 12.35
C ARG A 65 5.72 -12.69 12.81
N ARG A 66 4.95 -11.77 12.19
CA ARG A 66 3.62 -11.37 12.66
C ARG A 66 2.47 -11.94 11.83
N LEU A 67 2.76 -12.54 10.68
CA LEU A 67 1.73 -13.14 9.83
C LEU A 67 0.91 -14.24 10.54
N PRO A 68 1.49 -15.10 11.41
CA PRO A 68 0.71 -16.06 12.19
C PRO A 68 -0.31 -15.40 13.14
N GLU A 69 -0.13 -14.14 13.50
CA GLU A 69 -1.02 -13.36 14.37
C GLU A 69 -2.05 -12.54 13.56
N PHE A 70 -2.00 -12.63 12.23
CA PHE A 70 -2.91 -11.88 11.36
C PHE A 70 -4.30 -12.52 11.37
N GLU A 71 -5.27 -11.84 11.96
CA GLU A 71 -6.64 -12.35 12.14
C GLU A 71 -7.59 -12.02 10.97
N GLY A 72 -7.11 -11.42 9.89
CA GLY A 72 -7.96 -11.06 8.75
C GLY A 72 -8.99 -9.95 9.02
N ARG A 73 -8.93 -9.26 10.18
CA ARG A 73 -9.87 -8.17 10.53
C ARG A 73 -9.76 -6.96 9.61
N ALA A 74 -8.61 -6.77 8.99
CA ALA A 74 -8.35 -5.75 7.99
C ALA A 74 -7.84 -6.41 6.70
N GLN A 75 -7.92 -5.69 5.59
CA GLN A 75 -7.27 -6.16 4.35
C GLN A 75 -5.77 -6.27 4.57
N ILE A 76 -5.16 -7.28 3.97
CA ILE A 76 -3.71 -7.53 4.07
C ILE A 76 -2.89 -6.31 3.63
N THR A 77 -3.35 -5.57 2.62
CA THR A 77 -2.71 -4.34 2.13
C THR A 77 -2.70 -3.24 3.20
N THR A 78 -3.78 -3.09 3.96
CA THR A 78 -3.84 -2.12 5.09
C THR A 78 -2.84 -2.48 6.17
N TRP A 79 -2.73 -3.77 6.48
CA TRP A 79 -1.79 -4.26 7.48
C TRP A 79 -0.32 -4.10 7.02
N LEU A 80 -0.02 -4.47 5.77
CA LEU A 80 1.30 -4.27 5.17
C LEU A 80 1.68 -2.80 5.10
N PHE A 81 0.75 -1.92 4.74
CA PHE A 81 0.96 -0.48 4.73
C PHE A 81 1.38 0.05 6.10
N ALA A 82 0.71 -0.38 7.18
CA ALA A 82 1.05 0.05 8.53
C ALA A 82 2.48 -0.37 8.93
N ILE A 83 2.93 -1.55 8.51
CA ILE A 83 4.30 -2.04 8.73
C ILE A 83 5.28 -1.20 7.89
N ALA A 84 5.03 -1.08 6.58
CA ALA A 84 5.90 -0.34 5.66
C ALA A 84 6.08 1.13 6.08
N ARG A 85 5.01 1.80 6.50
CA ARG A 85 5.06 3.16 7.04
C ARG A 85 6.01 3.29 8.22
N ARG A 86 5.97 2.35 9.17
CA ARG A 86 6.86 2.36 10.35
C ARG A 86 8.32 2.14 9.97
N VAL A 87 8.57 1.21 9.07
CA VAL A 87 9.92 0.92 8.56
C VAL A 87 10.46 2.14 7.80
N ALA A 88 9.67 2.73 6.89
CA ALA A 88 10.07 3.94 6.17
C ALA A 88 10.46 5.08 7.14
N GLN A 89 9.67 5.32 8.18
CA GLN A 89 9.98 6.32 9.19
C GLN A 89 11.28 6.02 9.96
N ALA A 90 11.60 4.73 10.17
CA ALA A 90 12.83 4.32 10.84
C ALA A 90 14.05 4.55 9.92
N HIS A 91 13.96 4.18 8.63
CA HIS A 91 15.02 4.40 7.64
C HIS A 91 15.29 5.88 7.43
N ARG A 92 14.29 6.71 7.21
CA ARG A 92 14.44 8.17 7.08
C ARG A 92 15.14 8.83 8.28
N ARG A 93 14.95 8.32 9.50
CA ARG A 93 15.65 8.81 10.68
C ARG A 93 17.13 8.42 10.71
N LYS A 94 17.49 7.29 10.10
CA LYS A 94 18.90 6.88 9.95
C LYS A 94 19.59 7.74 8.90
N ASP A 95 18.96 7.96 7.73
CA ASP A 95 19.54 8.72 6.61
C ASP A 95 19.71 10.21 6.92
N GLY A 96 18.87 10.80 7.76
CA GLY A 96 19.09 12.17 8.27
C GLY A 96 20.38 12.35 9.08
N ARG A 97 21.18 11.28 9.26
CA ARG A 97 22.48 11.24 9.93
C ARG A 97 23.64 10.87 9.01
N THR A 98 23.36 10.56 7.72
CA THR A 98 24.37 10.11 6.77
C THR A 98 24.29 10.96 5.50
N ASP A 99 25.44 11.48 5.03
CA ASP A 99 25.53 12.22 3.77
C ASP A 99 25.12 11.36 2.58
N PRO A 100 24.48 11.95 1.54
CA PRO A 100 24.03 11.22 0.37
C PRO A 100 25.24 10.68 -0.42
N LEU A 101 25.35 9.36 -0.55
CA LEU A 101 26.16 8.73 -1.59
C LEU A 101 25.34 8.77 -2.89
N GLU A 102 25.87 9.43 -3.91
CA GLU A 102 25.33 9.37 -5.27
C GLU A 102 25.56 7.96 -5.83
N GLU A 103 24.48 7.21 -6.05
CA GLU A 103 24.55 5.94 -6.78
C GLU A 103 23.72 6.00 -8.07
N GLU A 104 24.34 5.51 -9.15
CA GLU A 104 23.73 5.41 -10.48
C GLU A 104 22.63 4.34 -10.52
N PRO A 105 21.58 4.51 -11.34
CA PRO A 105 20.50 3.53 -11.45
C PRO A 105 20.99 2.28 -12.16
N ALA A 106 21.07 1.17 -11.45
CA ALA A 106 21.31 -0.15 -12.02
C ALA A 106 19.98 -0.80 -12.45
N GLY A 107 19.89 -1.20 -13.71
CA GLY A 107 18.79 -2.04 -14.18
C GLY A 107 18.59 -1.98 -15.69
N ALA A 108 19.30 -2.83 -16.44
CA ALA A 108 19.04 -3.04 -17.86
C ALA A 108 17.69 -3.75 -18.05
N ALA A 109 16.73 -3.08 -18.67
CA ALA A 109 15.49 -3.69 -19.13
C ALA A 109 15.69 -4.24 -20.54
N ASP A 110 15.51 -5.54 -20.70
CA ASP A 110 15.81 -6.31 -21.91
C ASP A 110 14.87 -6.04 -23.12
N THR A 111 13.91 -5.13 -23.05
CA THR A 111 13.06 -4.76 -24.18
C THR A 111 12.74 -3.27 -24.18
N PHE A 112 12.61 -2.68 -25.39
CA PHE A 112 12.20 -1.28 -25.59
C PHE A 112 10.90 -0.93 -24.84
N ALA A 113 9.94 -1.84 -24.79
CA ALA A 113 8.68 -1.65 -24.08
C ALA A 113 8.86 -1.66 -22.53
N ALA A 114 9.79 -2.46 -22.01
CA ALA A 114 10.13 -2.48 -20.60
C ALA A 114 10.91 -1.22 -20.21
N PHE A 115 11.85 -0.78 -21.04
CA PHE A 115 12.58 0.48 -20.86
C PHE A 115 11.65 1.68 -20.86
N SER A 116 10.72 1.78 -21.82
CA SER A 116 9.74 2.86 -21.89
C SER A 116 8.83 2.91 -20.66
N ARG A 117 8.38 1.75 -20.15
CA ARG A 117 7.59 1.66 -18.91
C ARG A 117 8.39 2.06 -17.67
N ALA A 118 9.63 1.62 -17.57
CA ALA A 118 10.52 2.00 -16.46
C ALA A 118 10.78 3.51 -16.46
N GLN A 119 11.02 4.11 -17.62
CA GLN A 119 11.20 5.55 -17.77
C GLN A 119 9.94 6.33 -17.40
N ALA A 120 8.76 5.88 -17.82
CA ALA A 120 7.49 6.48 -17.44
C ALA A 120 7.26 6.39 -15.94
N ALA A 121 7.53 5.23 -15.32
CA ALA A 121 7.43 5.05 -13.88
C ALA A 121 8.39 5.96 -13.11
N ALA A 122 9.65 6.08 -13.56
CA ALA A 122 10.63 7.00 -12.99
C ALA A 122 10.17 8.46 -13.07
N THR A 123 9.57 8.85 -14.21
CA THR A 123 8.99 10.18 -14.40
C THR A 123 7.85 10.46 -13.42
N VAL A 124 6.93 9.51 -13.25
CA VAL A 124 5.84 9.63 -12.28
C VAL A 124 6.41 9.80 -10.86
N MET A 125 7.37 8.97 -10.47
CA MET A 125 7.98 9.05 -9.15
C MET A 125 8.68 10.38 -8.92
N SER A 126 9.43 10.89 -9.89
CA SER A 126 10.11 12.21 -9.77
C SER A 126 9.12 13.37 -9.67
N ILE A 127 7.92 13.26 -10.24
CA ILE A 127 6.84 14.23 -10.02
C ILE A 127 6.31 14.12 -8.60
N LEU A 128 6.08 12.91 -8.11
CA LEU A 128 5.57 12.69 -6.76
C LEU A 128 6.53 13.22 -5.69
N GLU A 129 7.83 13.09 -5.90
CA GLU A 129 8.87 13.60 -5.00
C GLU A 129 8.82 15.14 -4.83
N THR A 130 8.29 15.87 -5.80
CA THR A 130 8.09 17.33 -5.70
C THR A 130 6.87 17.74 -4.87
N MET A 131 6.02 16.79 -4.49
CA MET A 131 4.80 17.06 -3.72
C MET A 131 5.06 17.00 -2.23
N ASP A 132 4.25 17.75 -1.47
CA ASP A 132 4.17 17.55 -0.01
C ASP A 132 3.83 16.09 0.30
N GLU A 133 4.42 15.52 1.33
CA GLU A 133 4.28 14.12 1.74
C GLU A 133 2.80 13.70 1.87
N ASP A 134 1.99 14.52 2.50
CA ASP A 134 0.56 14.27 2.70
C ASP A 134 -0.24 14.09 1.41
N LYS A 135 0.06 14.92 0.40
CA LYS A 135 -0.57 14.84 -0.93
C LYS A 135 -0.04 13.66 -1.72
N ARG A 136 1.28 13.46 -1.68
CA ARG A 136 1.98 12.37 -2.37
C ARG A 136 1.45 11.01 -1.93
N ILE A 137 1.31 10.78 -0.62
CA ILE A 137 0.83 9.51 -0.06
C ILE A 137 -0.61 9.23 -0.50
N VAL A 138 -1.51 10.20 -0.36
CA VAL A 138 -2.92 10.02 -0.79
C VAL A 138 -3.01 9.77 -2.29
N PHE A 139 -2.24 10.48 -3.10
CA PHE A 139 -2.20 10.27 -4.55
C PHE A 139 -1.71 8.86 -4.90
N ALA A 140 -0.58 8.45 -4.35
CA ALA A 140 -0.01 7.13 -4.64
C ALA A 140 -0.96 5.99 -4.26
N LEU A 141 -1.57 6.05 -3.08
CA LEU A 141 -2.50 5.01 -2.63
C LEU A 141 -3.77 4.93 -3.51
N VAL A 142 -4.29 6.05 -3.95
CA VAL A 142 -5.51 6.06 -4.79
C VAL A 142 -5.18 5.79 -6.26
N GLU A 143 -4.20 6.49 -6.86
CA GLU A 143 -3.96 6.43 -8.30
C GLU A 143 -3.04 5.28 -8.72
N LEU A 144 -2.04 4.94 -7.91
CA LEU A 144 -1.10 3.87 -8.26
C LEU A 144 -1.54 2.52 -7.68
N GLU A 145 -2.04 2.51 -6.44
CA GLU A 145 -2.46 1.27 -5.76
C GLU A 145 -3.95 0.98 -5.93
N GLN A 146 -4.71 1.87 -6.61
CA GLN A 146 -6.13 1.70 -6.93
C GLN A 146 -7.03 1.49 -5.70
N LEU A 147 -6.61 2.02 -4.54
CA LEU A 147 -7.42 1.97 -3.32
C LEU A 147 -8.51 3.04 -3.35
N SER A 148 -9.66 2.73 -2.79
CA SER A 148 -10.72 3.72 -2.67
C SER A 148 -10.38 4.81 -1.65
N VAL A 149 -10.88 6.03 -1.86
CA VAL A 149 -10.63 7.15 -0.93
C VAL A 149 -11.08 6.84 0.51
N PRO A 150 -12.22 6.13 0.76
CA PRO A 150 -12.58 5.72 2.10
C PRO A 150 -11.58 4.74 2.74
N GLU A 151 -10.98 3.82 1.97
CA GLU A 151 -9.93 2.93 2.47
C GLU A 151 -8.68 3.72 2.83
N VAL A 152 -8.24 4.61 1.95
CA VAL A 152 -7.08 5.48 2.20
C VAL A 152 -7.30 6.37 3.41
N ALA A 153 -8.50 6.93 3.58
CA ALA A 153 -8.85 7.75 4.75
C ALA A 153 -8.70 6.94 6.06
N ARG A 154 -9.18 5.68 6.08
CA ARG A 154 -9.02 4.79 7.23
C ARG A 154 -7.55 4.40 7.47
N MET A 155 -6.79 4.08 6.41
CA MET A 155 -5.38 3.71 6.51
C MET A 155 -4.50 4.83 7.06
N LEU A 156 -4.85 6.07 6.75
CA LEU A 156 -4.10 7.27 7.15
C LEU A 156 -4.67 7.95 8.41
N ASP A 157 -5.76 7.42 8.97
CA ASP A 157 -6.51 8.03 10.08
C ASP A 157 -6.93 9.48 9.76
N LEU A 158 -7.51 9.66 8.58
CA LEU A 158 -7.99 10.95 8.08
C LEU A 158 -9.51 11.03 8.07
N ASN A 159 -10.03 12.24 8.28
CA ASN A 159 -11.40 12.52 7.90
C ASN A 159 -11.57 12.37 6.37
N LEU A 160 -12.71 11.79 5.94
CA LEU A 160 -12.99 11.52 4.53
C LEU A 160 -12.92 12.78 3.65
N ASN A 161 -13.42 13.92 4.12
CA ASN A 161 -13.34 15.19 3.41
C ASN A 161 -11.90 15.67 3.24
N THR A 162 -11.06 15.43 4.26
CA THR A 162 -9.62 15.74 4.18
C THR A 162 -8.94 14.88 3.13
N ALA A 163 -9.24 13.58 3.07
CA ALA A 163 -8.69 12.69 2.06
C ALA A 163 -9.09 13.13 0.63
N TYR A 164 -10.36 13.43 0.39
CA TYR A 164 -10.82 13.99 -0.90
C TYR A 164 -10.14 15.30 -1.25
N SER A 165 -10.00 16.22 -0.28
CA SER A 165 -9.35 17.51 -0.50
C SER A 165 -7.87 17.33 -0.86
N ARG A 166 -7.13 16.47 -0.13
CA ARG A 166 -5.74 16.15 -0.42
C ARG A 166 -5.58 15.53 -1.80
N LEU A 167 -6.44 14.56 -2.16
CA LEU A 167 -6.42 13.92 -3.48
C LEU A 167 -6.64 14.94 -4.60
N ARG A 168 -7.64 15.83 -4.46
CA ARG A 168 -7.92 16.87 -5.45
C ARG A 168 -6.72 17.79 -5.65
N LEU A 169 -6.08 18.23 -4.57
CA LEU A 169 -4.89 19.08 -4.63
C LEU A 169 -3.69 18.35 -5.23
N ALA A 170 -3.53 17.06 -4.90
CA ALA A 170 -2.47 16.23 -5.43
C ALA A 170 -2.62 15.99 -6.95
N ARG A 171 -3.84 15.70 -7.42
CA ARG A 171 -4.15 15.59 -8.86
C ARG A 171 -3.81 16.86 -9.60
N HIS A 172 -4.21 18.01 -9.06
CA HIS A 172 -3.91 19.31 -9.66
C HIS A 172 -2.40 19.57 -9.74
N ALA A 173 -1.67 19.30 -8.65
CA ALA A 173 -0.21 19.44 -8.63
C ALA A 173 0.47 18.50 -9.64
N PHE A 174 -0.01 17.27 -9.76
CA PHE A 174 0.48 16.29 -10.74
C PHE A 174 0.26 16.77 -12.17
N GLU A 175 -0.94 17.23 -12.50
CA GLU A 175 -1.26 17.77 -13.83
C GLU A 175 -0.37 18.97 -14.21
N LEU A 176 -0.13 19.88 -13.27
CA LEU A 176 0.74 21.04 -13.51
C LEU A 176 2.19 20.58 -13.77
N ALA A 177 2.70 19.63 -12.99
CA ALA A 177 4.05 19.11 -13.15
C ALA A 177 4.24 18.32 -14.47
N VAL A 178 3.22 17.57 -14.90
CA VAL A 178 3.22 16.91 -16.21
C VAL A 178 3.23 17.94 -17.34
N ARG A 179 2.36 18.95 -17.28
CA ARG A 179 2.29 20.01 -18.31
C ARG A 179 3.63 20.74 -18.44
N ALA A 180 4.28 21.07 -17.32
CA ALA A 180 5.57 21.75 -17.33
C ALA A 180 6.70 20.92 -17.97
N ARG A 181 6.57 19.60 -18.05
CA ARG A 181 7.55 18.69 -18.69
C ARG A 181 7.26 18.41 -20.16
N VAL A 182 6.00 18.58 -20.58
CA VAL A 182 5.56 18.31 -21.96
C VAL A 182 5.60 19.58 -22.80
N THR A 183 5.55 20.77 -22.18
CA THR A 183 5.65 22.03 -22.91
C THR A 183 7.12 22.43 -23.03
N PRO A 184 7.68 22.44 -24.26
CA PRO A 184 9.07 22.83 -24.52
C PRO A 184 9.32 24.30 -24.22
#